data_8022d7e37d2386a04530dd0ea52fba65
#
_entry.id   8022d7e37d2386a04530dd0ea52fba65
#
_cell.length_a   1.000
_cell.length_b   1.000
_cell.length_c   1.000
_cell.angle_alpha   90.00
_cell.angle_beta   90.00
_cell.angle_gamma   90.00
#
_symmetry.space_group_name_H-M   'P 1'
#
loop_
_entity.id
_entity.type
_entity.pdbx_description
1 polymer ?
#
loop_
_entity_poly.entity_id
_entity_poly.type
_entity_poly.pdbx_seq_one_letter_code
_entity_poly.pdbx_strand_id
1 'polypeptide(L)'
;MEFTFAHNNFNVLDLEKSLKFYEEALGLKEARRKEAADGSFILVYLTDGKTPHQLELTWLRDRKEPYNLGENEFHLAFVVEDFEAAHAKHKEMGCICYENPAMGIYFIIDPDNYWLEIVPKK
;
A
#
# COMPACT_ATOMS: atom_id res chain seq x y z
N MET A 1 -6.51 7.90 -29.26
CA MET A 1 -6.31 6.79 -28.30
C MET A 1 -6.02 7.38 -26.93
N GLU A 2 -6.74 6.93 -25.93
CA GLU A 2 -6.61 7.46 -24.57
C GLU A 2 -6.22 6.35 -23.62
N PHE A 3 -5.37 6.68 -22.64
CA PHE A 3 -4.99 5.75 -21.58
C PHE A 3 -5.37 6.35 -20.25
N THR A 4 -5.90 5.54 -19.35
CA THR A 4 -6.27 5.97 -17.99
C THR A 4 -5.60 5.05 -16.98
N PHE A 5 -5.31 5.59 -15.80
CA PHE A 5 -4.73 4.79 -14.73
C PHE A 5 -5.70 3.69 -14.32
N ALA A 6 -5.20 2.48 -14.13
CA ALA A 6 -6.02 1.34 -13.70
C ALA A 6 -5.58 0.87 -12.31
N HIS A 7 -4.36 0.39 -12.19
CA HIS A 7 -3.84 -0.08 -10.92
C HIS A 7 -2.32 -0.09 -10.94
N ASN A 8 -1.73 -0.18 -9.76
CA ASN A 8 -0.34 -0.55 -9.59
C ASN A 8 -0.30 -1.83 -8.77
N ASN A 9 0.84 -2.51 -8.75
CA ASN A 9 0.99 -3.80 -8.06
C ASN A 9 2.09 -3.77 -7.04
N PHE A 10 1.82 -4.44 -5.90
CA PHE A 10 2.86 -4.82 -4.93
C PHE A 10 2.75 -6.33 -4.71
N ASN A 11 3.88 -7.03 -4.81
CA ASN A 11 3.92 -8.45 -4.45
C ASN A 11 4.15 -8.56 -2.95
N VAL A 12 3.39 -9.42 -2.27
CA VAL A 12 3.41 -9.54 -0.81
C VAL A 12 3.65 -10.98 -0.40
N LEU A 13 4.35 -11.20 0.71
CA LEU A 13 4.65 -12.55 1.21
C LEU A 13 3.54 -13.11 2.09
N ASP A 14 2.88 -12.26 2.87
CA ASP A 14 1.81 -12.65 3.78
C ASP A 14 0.58 -11.81 3.46
N LEU A 15 -0.33 -12.37 2.67
CA LEU A 15 -1.48 -11.64 2.17
C LEU A 15 -2.37 -11.10 3.30
N GLU A 16 -2.68 -11.93 4.30
CA GLU A 16 -3.57 -11.50 5.38
C GLU A 16 -2.96 -10.37 6.20
N LYS A 17 -1.67 -10.43 6.44
CA LYS A 17 -0.96 -9.39 7.17
C LYS A 17 -0.98 -8.07 6.38
N SER A 18 -0.79 -8.15 5.07
CA SER A 18 -0.81 -6.97 4.22
C SER A 18 -2.21 -6.38 4.11
N LEU A 19 -3.24 -7.21 3.96
CA LEU A 19 -4.62 -6.74 3.92
C LEU A 19 -4.98 -6.00 5.20
N LYS A 20 -4.60 -6.54 6.34
CA LYS A 20 -4.85 -5.91 7.63
C LYS A 20 -4.13 -4.58 7.74
N PHE A 21 -2.87 -4.53 7.32
CA PHE A 21 -2.08 -3.30 7.34
C PHE A 21 -2.75 -2.19 6.51
N TYR A 22 -3.11 -2.50 5.27
CA TYR A 22 -3.69 -1.48 4.40
C TYR A 22 -5.06 -1.01 4.86
N GLU A 23 -5.84 -1.87 5.51
CA GLU A 23 -7.09 -1.44 6.10
C GLU A 23 -6.87 -0.54 7.32
N GLU A 24 -5.99 -0.95 8.24
CA GLU A 24 -5.74 -0.18 9.45
C GLU A 24 -5.03 1.15 9.17
N ALA A 25 -4.00 1.11 8.33
CA ALA A 25 -3.18 2.31 8.11
C ALA A 25 -3.84 3.31 7.16
N LEU A 26 -4.52 2.83 6.13
CA LEU A 26 -4.99 3.68 5.03
C LEU A 26 -6.48 3.55 4.73
N GLY A 27 -7.20 2.66 5.40
CA GLY A 27 -8.62 2.47 5.19
C GLY A 27 -8.97 1.84 3.85
N LEU A 28 -8.02 1.18 3.20
CA LEU A 28 -8.28 0.53 1.92
C LEU A 28 -9.04 -0.77 2.13
N LYS A 29 -9.99 -1.04 1.23
CA LYS A 29 -10.84 -2.21 1.32
C LYS A 29 -10.75 -3.05 0.06
N GLU A 30 -10.99 -4.35 0.22
CA GLU A 30 -10.99 -5.24 -0.93
C GLU A 30 -12.17 -4.93 -1.85
N ALA A 31 -11.86 -4.66 -3.13
CA ALA A 31 -12.88 -4.44 -4.15
C ALA A 31 -13.18 -5.73 -4.90
N ARG A 32 -12.15 -6.52 -5.18
CA ARG A 32 -12.30 -7.80 -5.87
C ARG A 32 -11.03 -8.62 -5.70
N ARG A 33 -11.12 -9.91 -5.99
CA ARG A 33 -9.95 -10.78 -5.97
C ARG A 33 -10.06 -11.85 -7.04
N LYS A 34 -8.93 -12.40 -7.41
CA LYS A 34 -8.85 -13.50 -8.35
C LYS A 34 -7.91 -14.54 -7.76
N GLU A 35 -8.36 -15.80 -7.72
CA GLU A 35 -7.53 -16.89 -7.21
C GLU A 35 -7.28 -17.90 -8.32
N ALA A 36 -6.05 -18.39 -8.41
CA ALA A 36 -5.73 -19.43 -9.36
C ALA A 36 -6.46 -20.71 -8.97
N ALA A 37 -6.93 -21.48 -9.97
CA ALA A 37 -7.62 -22.73 -9.72
C ALA A 37 -6.78 -23.71 -8.93
N ASP A 38 -5.45 -23.70 -9.13
CA ASP A 38 -4.51 -24.61 -8.44
C ASP A 38 -3.96 -24.00 -7.15
N GLY A 39 -4.43 -22.80 -6.74
CA GLY A 39 -3.97 -22.15 -5.53
C GLY A 39 -2.60 -21.49 -5.64
N SER A 40 -2.05 -21.39 -6.84
CA SER A 40 -0.69 -20.89 -7.03
C SER A 40 -0.55 -19.38 -6.82
N PHE A 41 -1.64 -18.62 -6.99
CA PHE A 41 -1.59 -17.18 -6.74
C PHE A 41 -2.94 -16.66 -6.28
N ILE A 42 -2.91 -15.51 -5.62
CA ILE A 42 -4.11 -14.74 -5.28
C ILE A 42 -3.80 -13.27 -5.60
N LEU A 43 -4.69 -12.63 -6.34
CA LEU A 43 -4.62 -11.20 -6.61
C LEU A 43 -5.77 -10.54 -5.86
N VAL A 44 -5.46 -9.53 -5.04
CA VAL A 44 -6.48 -8.77 -4.32
C VAL A 44 -6.36 -7.32 -4.71
N TYR A 45 -7.45 -6.72 -5.15
CA TYR A 45 -7.49 -5.31 -5.57
C TYR A 45 -8.12 -4.49 -4.47
N LEU A 46 -7.37 -3.54 -3.93
CA LEU A 46 -7.82 -2.66 -2.86
C LEU A 46 -8.25 -1.32 -3.42
N THR A 47 -9.34 -0.78 -2.87
CA THR A 47 -9.90 0.50 -3.30
C THR A 47 -9.92 1.50 -2.15
N ASP A 48 -9.79 2.80 -2.47
CA ASP A 48 -9.99 3.87 -1.50
C ASP A 48 -11.46 4.32 -1.44
N GLY A 49 -12.31 3.78 -2.34
CA GLY A 49 -13.73 4.13 -2.40
C GLY A 49 -14.00 5.49 -3.02
N LYS A 50 -12.99 6.18 -3.54
CA LYS A 50 -13.12 7.55 -4.07
C LYS A 50 -12.62 7.68 -5.49
N THR A 51 -11.50 7.03 -5.82
CA THR A 51 -10.90 7.10 -7.15
C THR A 51 -10.97 5.74 -7.83
N PRO A 52 -10.85 5.68 -9.17
CA PRO A 52 -10.85 4.39 -9.86
C PRO A 52 -9.54 3.62 -9.73
N HIS A 53 -8.47 4.27 -9.29
CA HIS A 53 -7.19 3.58 -9.13
C HIS A 53 -7.29 2.53 -8.04
N GLN A 54 -6.69 1.36 -8.26
CA GLN A 54 -6.67 0.29 -7.28
C GLN A 54 -5.24 -0.16 -7.01
N LEU A 55 -4.99 -0.61 -5.80
CA LEU A 55 -3.72 -1.23 -5.44
C LEU A 55 -3.92 -2.74 -5.52
N GLU A 56 -3.18 -3.38 -6.45
CA GLU A 56 -3.23 -4.84 -6.59
C GLU A 56 -2.15 -5.46 -5.71
N LEU A 57 -2.55 -6.32 -4.79
CA LEU A 57 -1.61 -7.12 -4.02
C LEU A 57 -1.55 -8.51 -4.65
N THR A 58 -0.35 -8.95 -4.99
CA THR A 58 -0.12 -10.28 -5.56
C THR A 58 0.55 -11.16 -4.55
N TRP A 59 -0.10 -12.29 -4.23
CA TRP A 59 0.49 -13.32 -3.38
C TRP A 59 0.77 -14.55 -4.22
N LEU A 60 2.00 -15.08 -4.11
CA LEU A 60 2.44 -16.27 -4.83
C LEU A 60 2.75 -17.37 -3.82
N ARG A 61 2.01 -18.49 -3.92
CA ARG A 61 2.13 -19.59 -2.97
C ARG A 61 3.56 -20.08 -2.77
N ASP A 62 4.32 -20.15 -3.85
CA ASP A 62 5.65 -20.76 -3.79
C ASP A 62 6.80 -19.77 -3.55
N ARG A 63 6.47 -18.49 -3.39
CA ARG A 63 7.47 -17.47 -3.07
C ARG A 63 7.65 -17.39 -1.56
N LYS A 64 8.84 -17.66 -1.08
CA LYS A 64 9.16 -17.64 0.37
C LYS A 64 10.18 -16.57 0.73
N GLU A 65 10.96 -16.10 -0.23
CA GLU A 65 11.99 -15.11 0.02
C GLU A 65 11.45 -13.69 -0.09
N PRO A 66 11.95 -12.76 0.74
CA PRO A 66 11.58 -11.36 0.62
C PRO A 66 11.82 -10.84 -0.80
N TYR A 67 10.98 -9.90 -1.22
CA TYR A 67 11.16 -9.27 -2.52
C TYR A 67 12.30 -8.27 -2.48
N ASN A 68 13.11 -8.29 -3.52
CA ASN A 68 14.22 -7.37 -3.64
C ASN A 68 13.72 -6.07 -4.26
N LEU A 69 13.65 -5.01 -3.46
CA LEU A 69 13.16 -3.71 -3.90
C LEU A 69 14.31 -2.80 -4.38
N GLY A 70 15.51 -3.35 -4.53
CA GLY A 70 16.66 -2.58 -4.94
C GLY A 70 16.97 -1.48 -3.93
N GLU A 71 17.19 -0.27 -4.42
CA GLU A 71 17.42 0.87 -3.54
C GLU A 71 16.13 1.43 -2.94
N ASN A 72 14.99 0.85 -3.34
CA ASN A 72 13.65 1.21 -2.83
C ASN A 72 13.35 2.70 -2.98
N GLU A 73 13.68 3.24 -4.15
CA GLU A 73 13.50 4.66 -4.43
C GLU A 73 12.18 4.99 -5.12
N PHE A 74 11.24 4.08 -5.10
CA PHE A 74 9.90 4.32 -5.61
C PHE A 74 8.90 4.28 -4.46
N HIS A 75 7.74 4.89 -4.65
CA HIS A 75 6.72 4.90 -3.61
C HIS A 75 5.35 5.18 -4.20
N LEU A 76 4.31 4.89 -3.42
CA LEU A 76 2.93 5.21 -3.72
C LEU A 76 2.49 6.28 -2.73
N ALA A 77 1.85 7.34 -3.21
CA ALA A 77 1.47 8.47 -2.36
C ALA A 77 -0.03 8.51 -2.11
N PHE A 78 -0.40 8.94 -0.90
CA PHE A 78 -1.79 9.12 -0.48
C PHE A 78 -1.96 10.52 0.08
N VAL A 79 -3.04 11.18 -0.31
CA VAL A 79 -3.41 12.48 0.24
C VAL A 79 -4.37 12.25 1.41
N VAL A 80 -4.19 12.98 2.51
CA VAL A 80 -5.07 12.87 3.66
C VAL A 80 -5.52 14.28 4.09
N GLU A 81 -6.79 14.41 4.48
CA GLU A 81 -7.30 15.71 4.91
C GLU A 81 -6.76 16.12 6.28
N ASP A 82 -6.85 15.22 7.26
CA ASP A 82 -6.34 15.52 8.60
C ASP A 82 -4.96 14.92 8.77
N PHE A 83 -3.97 15.66 8.31
CA PHE A 83 -2.58 15.21 8.29
C PHE A 83 -2.06 14.92 9.71
N GLU A 84 -2.39 15.75 10.68
CA GLU A 84 -1.89 15.56 12.04
C GLU A 84 -2.49 14.31 12.69
N ALA A 85 -3.78 14.05 12.47
CA ALA A 85 -4.41 12.85 12.98
C ALA A 85 -3.83 11.59 12.33
N ALA A 86 -3.56 11.66 11.03
CA ALA A 86 -2.93 10.55 10.31
C ALA A 86 -1.54 10.26 10.87
N HIS A 87 -0.76 11.31 11.10
CA HIS A 87 0.58 11.16 11.66
C HIS A 87 0.54 10.51 13.05
N ALA A 88 -0.36 10.97 13.91
CA ALA A 88 -0.51 10.40 15.24
C ALA A 88 -0.87 8.91 15.18
N LYS A 89 -1.79 8.55 14.28
CA LYS A 89 -2.19 7.17 14.08
C LYS A 89 -1.03 6.30 13.61
N HIS A 90 -0.30 6.75 12.60
CA HIS A 90 0.81 5.97 12.06
C HIS A 90 1.97 5.88 13.05
N LYS A 91 2.16 6.91 13.86
CA LYS A 91 3.16 6.87 14.93
C LYS A 91 2.80 5.82 15.97
N GLU A 92 1.53 5.76 16.37
CA GLU A 92 1.04 4.76 17.31
C GLU A 92 1.17 3.34 16.75
N MET A 93 0.92 3.18 15.45
CA MET A 93 1.10 1.89 14.77
C MET A 93 2.57 1.48 14.64
N GLY A 94 3.50 2.45 14.82
CA GLY A 94 4.92 2.18 14.70
C GLY A 94 5.38 1.94 13.27
N CYS A 95 4.65 2.47 12.28
CA CYS A 95 4.96 2.21 10.88
C CYS A 95 5.60 3.38 10.13
N ILE A 96 5.88 4.51 10.82
CA ILE A 96 6.56 5.63 10.16
C ILE A 96 8.02 5.28 9.95
N CYS A 97 8.50 5.39 8.71
CA CYS A 97 9.88 5.05 8.37
C CYS A 97 10.73 6.27 8.01
N TYR A 98 10.12 7.39 7.64
CA TYR A 98 10.87 8.59 7.30
C TYR A 98 9.97 9.81 7.42
N GLU A 99 10.52 10.90 7.96
CA GLU A 99 9.80 12.16 8.09
C GLU A 99 10.57 13.26 7.38
N ASN A 100 9.84 14.11 6.66
CA ASN A 100 10.42 15.25 5.96
C ASN A 100 9.63 16.51 6.33
N PRO A 101 9.93 17.11 7.50
CA PRO A 101 9.17 18.29 7.96
C PRO A 101 9.32 19.49 7.03
N ALA A 102 10.45 19.61 6.34
CA ALA A 102 10.67 20.73 5.42
C ALA A 102 9.68 20.71 4.27
N MET A 103 9.31 19.53 3.78
CA MET A 103 8.31 19.37 2.73
C MET A 103 6.90 19.15 3.29
N GLY A 104 6.77 18.92 4.59
CA GLY A 104 5.47 18.67 5.22
C GLY A 104 4.87 17.33 4.86
N ILE A 105 5.70 16.31 4.73
CA ILE A 105 5.27 14.95 4.38
C ILE A 105 5.97 13.93 5.26
N TYR A 106 5.47 12.69 5.25
CA TYR A 106 6.18 11.58 5.87
C TYR A 106 5.86 10.29 5.11
N PHE A 107 6.63 9.25 5.40
CA PHE A 107 6.46 7.94 4.78
C PHE A 107 6.18 6.90 5.85
N ILE A 108 5.29 5.95 5.51
CA ILE A 108 5.09 4.75 6.29
C ILE A 108 5.60 3.57 5.48
N ILE A 109 5.87 2.46 6.17
CA ILE A 109 6.40 1.26 5.53
C ILE A 109 5.44 0.10 5.76
N ASP A 110 5.17 -0.65 4.69
CA ASP A 110 4.26 -1.79 4.78
C ASP A 110 5.00 -3.08 5.20
N PRO A 111 4.31 -4.21 5.40
CA PRO A 111 4.98 -5.44 5.84
C PRO A 111 6.08 -5.96 4.91
N ASP A 112 6.05 -5.59 3.64
CA ASP A 112 7.05 -6.03 2.66
C ASP A 112 8.06 -4.93 2.32
N ASN A 113 8.11 -3.86 3.13
CA ASN A 113 9.06 -2.76 3.00
C ASN A 113 8.77 -1.79 1.86
N TYR A 114 7.56 -1.80 1.32
CA TYR A 114 7.15 -0.76 0.37
C TYR A 114 6.91 0.54 1.11
N TRP A 115 7.41 1.64 0.56
CA TRP A 115 7.22 2.96 1.15
C TRP A 115 5.95 3.61 0.60
N LEU A 116 5.18 4.20 1.52
CA LEU A 116 3.92 4.87 1.20
C LEU A 116 4.02 6.29 1.73
N GLU A 117 3.91 7.26 0.82
CA GLU A 117 4.04 8.68 1.18
C GLU A 117 2.69 9.23 1.63
N ILE A 118 2.69 9.97 2.71
CA ILE A 118 1.48 10.62 3.22
C ILE A 118 1.62 12.13 3.00
N VAL A 119 0.69 12.68 2.24
CA VAL A 119 0.72 14.05 1.76
C VAL A 119 -0.50 14.79 2.27
N PRO A 120 -0.34 16.00 2.83
CA PRO A 120 -1.50 16.77 3.27
C PRO A 120 -2.31 17.28 2.08
N LYS A 121 -3.61 17.38 2.25
CA LYS A 121 -4.47 17.98 1.24
C LYS A 121 -4.21 19.49 1.16
N LYS A 122 -4.10 19.99 -0.03
CA LYS A 122 -3.86 21.41 -0.28
C LYS A 122 -5.16 22.16 -0.53
#